data_fa0fa953b53c8f269fe58f9d88ebcaf6
#
_entry.id   fa0fa953b53c8f269fe58f9d88ebcaf6
#
_cell.length_a   1.000
_cell.length_b   1.000
_cell.length_c   1.000
_cell.angle_alpha   90.00
_cell.angle_beta   90.00
_cell.angle_gamma   90.00
#
_symmetry.space_group_name_H-M   'P 1'
#
loop_
_entity.id
_entity.type
_entity.pdbx_description
1 polymer ?
#
loop_
_entity_poly.entity_id
_entity_poly.type
_entity_poly.pdbx_seq_one_letter_code
_entity_poly.pdbx_strand_id
1 'polypeptide(L)'
;MEDGQAKKDSRMTRAVNVLGQAIIKYDTPQHLLDEVNKIYDERKIRDLPATNKFLAGKIKDEFTLYHNEMNDPSKNFNNVSKKSLDWFQDQFQDYLGVVEKKSVTIRLSSIWVNEMYANEYNPIHTHSSKFSKIGLSSVMILKLPSGY
;
A
#
# COMPACT_ATOMS: atom_id res chain seq x y z
N MET A 1 26.93 -13.27 31.36
CA MET A 1 27.25 -12.15 30.43
C MET A 1 26.54 -12.48 29.13
N GLU A 2 25.33 -11.98 28.97
CA GLU A 2 24.54 -12.16 27.73
C GLU A 2 24.80 -10.96 26.85
N ASP A 3 25.47 -11.23 25.73
CA ASP A 3 25.68 -10.24 24.66
C ASP A 3 24.34 -9.91 24.02
N GLY A 4 23.75 -8.81 24.43
CA GLY A 4 22.61 -8.19 23.78
C GLY A 4 23.03 -7.64 22.43
N GLN A 5 22.98 -8.48 21.40
CA GLN A 5 23.13 -8.06 20.02
C GLN A 5 21.89 -7.23 19.64
N ALA A 6 22.00 -5.91 19.74
CA ALA A 6 21.02 -4.99 19.23
C ALA A 6 20.81 -5.28 17.72
N LYS A 7 19.66 -5.80 17.35
CA LYS A 7 19.24 -5.93 15.96
C LYS A 7 19.31 -4.53 15.34
N LYS A 8 20.32 -4.32 14.51
CA LYS A 8 20.47 -3.14 13.67
C LYS A 8 19.30 -3.15 12.70
N ASP A 9 18.26 -2.37 13.02
CA ASP A 9 17.09 -2.17 12.18
C ASP A 9 17.55 -1.41 10.92
N SER A 10 17.86 -2.15 9.86
CA SER A 10 18.37 -1.60 8.59
C SER A 10 17.22 -1.03 7.76
N ARG A 11 16.56 -0.01 8.27
CA ARG A 11 15.66 0.79 7.46
C ARG A 11 16.48 1.70 6.58
N MET A 12 16.85 1.23 5.40
CA MET A 12 17.37 2.13 4.38
C MET A 12 16.21 2.95 3.82
N THR A 13 15.98 4.08 4.43
CA THR A 13 14.99 5.06 3.97
C THR A 13 15.71 6.12 3.14
N ARG A 14 15.27 6.32 1.90
CA ARG A 14 15.78 7.39 1.04
C ARG A 14 14.68 8.40 0.80
N ALA A 15 14.81 9.60 1.35
CA ALA A 15 13.91 10.72 1.07
C ALA A 15 14.40 11.50 -0.14
N VAL A 16 13.49 11.82 -1.04
CA VAL A 16 13.75 12.69 -2.20
C VAL A 16 12.68 13.77 -2.24
N ASN A 17 13.11 15.04 -2.15
CA ASN A 17 12.21 16.19 -2.32
C ASN A 17 12.22 16.63 -3.79
N VAL A 18 11.06 16.61 -4.42
CA VAL A 18 10.87 17.09 -5.79
C VAL A 18 9.74 18.10 -5.79
N LEU A 19 10.03 19.35 -6.16
CA LEU A 19 9.04 20.43 -6.29
C LEU A 19 8.15 20.63 -5.04
N GLY A 20 8.74 20.52 -3.85
CA GLY A 20 8.02 20.68 -2.58
C GLY A 20 7.25 19.44 -2.11
N GLN A 21 7.25 18.35 -2.86
CA GLN A 21 6.71 17.06 -2.44
C GLN A 21 7.82 16.16 -1.93
N ALA A 22 7.55 15.43 -0.86
CA ALA A 22 8.48 14.45 -0.33
C ALA A 22 8.07 13.04 -0.81
N ILE A 23 9.03 12.33 -1.39
CA ILE A 23 8.89 10.91 -1.74
C ILE A 23 9.87 10.14 -0.87
N ILE A 24 9.37 9.18 -0.12
CA ILE A 24 10.20 8.28 0.69
C ILE A 24 10.07 6.87 0.13
N LYS A 25 11.21 6.27 -0.15
CA LYS A 25 11.30 4.87 -0.56
C LYS A 25 11.64 4.02 0.65
N TYR A 26 10.87 2.96 0.85
CA TYR A 26 11.10 1.96 1.87
C TYR A 26 11.45 0.61 1.24
N ASP A 27 12.36 -0.11 1.87
CA ASP A 27 12.64 -1.48 1.47
C ASP A 27 11.51 -2.38 1.98
N THR A 28 10.85 -3.06 1.05
CA THR A 28 9.72 -3.94 1.37
C THR A 28 10.24 -5.25 1.95
N PRO A 29 9.79 -5.67 3.14
CA PRO A 29 10.19 -6.95 3.71
C PRO A 29 9.76 -8.13 2.83
N GLN A 30 10.62 -9.14 2.71
CA GLN A 30 10.36 -10.30 1.86
C GLN A 30 9.05 -11.00 2.23
N HIS A 31 8.76 -11.16 3.51
CA HIS A 31 7.51 -11.80 3.96
C HIS A 31 6.25 -11.09 3.50
N LEU A 32 6.30 -9.74 3.36
CA LEU A 32 5.18 -8.96 2.84
C LEU A 32 5.02 -9.17 1.32
N LEU A 33 6.13 -9.17 0.58
CA LEU A 33 6.13 -9.48 -0.85
C LEU A 33 5.57 -10.88 -1.10
N ASP A 34 6.02 -11.88 -0.34
CA ASP A 34 5.58 -13.26 -0.44
C ASP A 34 4.07 -13.39 -0.14
N GLU A 35 3.60 -12.73 0.92
CA GLU A 35 2.19 -12.73 1.30
C GLU A 35 1.32 -12.12 0.20
N VAL A 36 1.66 -10.91 -0.25
CA VAL A 36 0.85 -10.21 -1.27
C VAL A 36 0.87 -10.94 -2.60
N ASN A 37 2.02 -11.48 -3.02
CA ASN A 37 2.11 -12.30 -4.23
C ASN A 37 1.26 -13.57 -4.12
N LYS A 38 1.29 -14.26 -2.97
CA LYS A 38 0.44 -15.43 -2.73
C LYS A 38 -1.04 -15.09 -2.81
N ILE A 39 -1.48 -14.00 -2.15
CA ILE A 39 -2.87 -13.56 -2.20
C ILE A 39 -3.27 -13.25 -3.66
N TYR A 40 -2.41 -12.55 -4.39
CA TYR A 40 -2.63 -12.22 -5.79
C TYR A 40 -2.73 -13.48 -6.68
N ASP A 41 -1.85 -14.45 -6.51
CA ASP A 41 -1.87 -15.69 -7.28
C ASP A 41 -3.13 -16.54 -6.97
N GLU A 42 -3.63 -16.47 -5.74
CA GLU A 42 -4.86 -17.14 -5.29
C GLU A 42 -6.15 -16.30 -5.52
N ARG A 43 -6.08 -15.12 -6.14
CA ARG A 43 -7.17 -14.15 -6.24
C ARG A 43 -8.49 -14.68 -6.75
N LYS A 44 -8.45 -15.61 -7.70
CA LYS A 44 -9.64 -16.25 -8.27
C LYS A 44 -10.27 -17.27 -7.32
N ILE A 45 -9.45 -17.99 -6.56
CA ILE A 45 -9.90 -18.98 -5.57
C ILE A 45 -10.48 -18.25 -4.35
N ARG A 46 -9.89 -17.11 -3.99
CA ARG A 46 -10.34 -16.29 -2.86
C ARG A 46 -11.54 -15.42 -3.15
N ASP A 47 -12.00 -15.36 -4.41
CA ASP A 47 -13.10 -14.48 -4.86
C ASP A 47 -12.88 -13.02 -4.41
N LEU A 48 -11.67 -12.49 -4.68
CA LEU A 48 -11.32 -11.13 -4.28
C LEU A 48 -12.19 -10.10 -5.02
N PRO A 49 -12.71 -9.08 -4.32
CA PRO A 49 -13.51 -8.04 -4.95
C PRO A 49 -12.72 -7.31 -6.02
N ALA A 50 -13.30 -7.21 -7.22
CA ALA A 50 -12.78 -6.41 -8.31
C ALA A 50 -13.44 -5.04 -8.34
N THR A 51 -12.63 -3.98 -8.34
CA THR A 51 -13.12 -2.59 -8.29
C THR A 51 -12.79 -1.78 -9.55
N ASN A 52 -12.20 -2.42 -10.55
CA ASN A 52 -11.82 -1.82 -11.84
C ASN A 52 -12.95 -1.07 -12.56
N LYS A 53 -14.21 -1.39 -12.29
CA LYS A 53 -15.39 -0.71 -12.86
C LYS A 53 -15.49 0.77 -12.48
N PHE A 54 -14.79 1.18 -11.43
CA PHE A 54 -14.81 2.55 -10.92
C PHE A 54 -13.56 3.35 -11.30
N LEU A 55 -12.61 2.72 -11.99
CA LEU A 55 -11.39 3.37 -12.42
C LEU A 55 -11.61 4.20 -13.68
N ALA A 56 -11.06 5.40 -13.68
CA ALA A 56 -11.08 6.30 -14.85
C ALA A 56 -10.19 5.81 -16.00
N GLY A 57 -9.33 4.81 -15.76
CA GLY A 57 -8.35 4.28 -16.72
C GLY A 57 -8.80 3.02 -17.43
N LYS A 58 -7.87 2.46 -18.21
CA LYS A 58 -8.04 1.19 -18.91
C LYS A 58 -7.31 0.07 -18.17
N ILE A 59 -7.64 -0.14 -16.90
CA ILE A 59 -7.11 -1.26 -16.12
C ILE A 59 -8.19 -2.33 -16.08
N LYS A 60 -7.88 -3.53 -16.56
CA LYS A 60 -8.84 -4.66 -16.59
C LYS A 60 -8.90 -5.40 -15.27
N ASP A 61 -7.74 -5.55 -14.64
CA ASP A 61 -7.58 -6.40 -13.47
C ASP A 61 -7.13 -5.56 -12.27
N GLU A 62 -8.09 -5.29 -11.38
CA GLU A 62 -7.87 -4.70 -10.07
C GLU A 62 -8.55 -5.55 -9.00
N PHE A 63 -7.81 -5.86 -7.96
CA PHE A 63 -8.30 -6.69 -6.86
C PHE A 63 -8.05 -6.01 -5.52
N THR A 64 -9.10 -5.91 -4.71
CA THR A 64 -9.00 -5.38 -3.35
C THR A 64 -8.49 -6.48 -2.42
N LEU A 65 -7.42 -6.18 -1.66
CA LEU A 65 -6.87 -7.06 -0.64
C LEU A 65 -7.36 -6.70 0.76
N TYR A 66 -7.58 -5.42 0.99
CA TYR A 66 -8.03 -4.88 2.26
C TYR A 66 -8.90 -3.65 2.02
N HIS A 67 -10.01 -3.56 2.73
CA HIS A 67 -10.87 -2.39 2.76
C HIS A 67 -11.45 -2.18 4.15
N ASN A 68 -11.40 -0.95 4.64
CA ASN A 68 -11.89 -0.57 5.95
C ASN A 68 -12.75 0.69 5.84
N GLU A 69 -14.05 0.51 5.74
CA GLU A 69 -15.04 1.57 5.66
C GLU A 69 -15.50 1.98 7.07
N MET A 70 -15.37 3.28 7.40
CA MET A 70 -15.72 3.77 8.75
C MET A 70 -17.21 3.74 9.03
N ASN A 71 -18.01 4.07 8.02
CA ASN A 71 -19.45 4.29 8.22
C ASN A 71 -20.30 3.08 7.84
N ASP A 72 -19.70 2.08 7.26
CA ASP A 72 -20.38 0.85 6.90
C ASP A 72 -19.43 -0.35 7.10
N PRO A 73 -19.31 -0.83 8.35
CA PRO A 73 -18.46 -1.97 8.67
C PRO A 73 -18.81 -3.25 7.89
N SER A 74 -20.03 -3.35 7.34
CA SER A 74 -20.43 -4.49 6.51
C SER A 74 -19.63 -4.60 5.21
N LYS A 75 -18.99 -3.52 4.79
CA LYS A 75 -18.10 -3.46 3.63
C LYS A 75 -16.65 -3.75 3.94
N ASN A 76 -16.33 -3.99 5.20
CA ASN A 76 -14.97 -4.29 5.60
C ASN A 76 -14.54 -5.66 5.08
N PHE A 77 -13.32 -5.69 4.54
CA PHE A 77 -12.77 -6.85 3.91
C PHE A 77 -11.27 -6.94 4.20
N ASN A 78 -10.76 -8.10 4.55
CA ASN A 78 -9.35 -8.27 4.87
C ASN A 78 -8.81 -9.65 4.48
N ASN A 79 -7.85 -9.67 3.59
CA ASN A 79 -7.04 -10.84 3.25
C ASN A 79 -5.56 -10.69 3.62
N VAL A 80 -5.19 -9.61 4.28
CA VAL A 80 -3.80 -9.27 4.62
C VAL A 80 -3.57 -9.52 6.10
N SER A 81 -2.45 -10.12 6.46
CA SER A 81 -2.12 -10.38 7.86
C SER A 81 -1.96 -9.08 8.66
N LYS A 82 -2.24 -9.16 9.97
CA LYS A 82 -2.01 -8.04 10.87
C LYS A 82 -0.57 -7.52 10.78
N LYS A 83 0.41 -8.41 10.68
CA LYS A 83 1.82 -8.04 10.58
C LYS A 83 2.11 -7.15 9.37
N SER A 84 1.51 -7.46 8.23
CA SER A 84 1.66 -6.67 7.01
C SER A 84 0.89 -5.36 7.07
N LEU A 85 -0.30 -5.35 7.67
CA LEU A 85 -1.06 -4.11 7.91
C LEU A 85 -0.31 -3.17 8.85
N ASP A 86 0.27 -3.69 9.93
CA ASP A 86 1.08 -2.91 10.88
C ASP A 86 2.30 -2.31 10.16
N TRP A 87 2.97 -3.07 9.28
CA TRP A 87 4.09 -2.54 8.51
C TRP A 87 3.67 -1.35 7.63
N PHE A 88 2.58 -1.44 6.88
CA PHE A 88 2.09 -0.32 6.08
C PHE A 88 1.79 0.90 6.96
N GLN A 89 1.13 0.69 8.10
CA GLN A 89 0.77 1.76 9.01
C GLN A 89 2.02 2.45 9.58
N ASP A 90 3.04 1.68 9.93
CA ASP A 90 4.32 2.18 10.44
C ASP A 90 5.05 3.04 9.38
N GLN A 91 5.05 2.63 8.09
CA GLN A 91 5.66 3.42 7.03
C GLN A 91 4.95 4.76 6.82
N PHE A 92 3.62 4.78 6.85
CA PHE A 92 2.87 6.04 6.77
C PHE A 92 3.11 6.93 8.00
N GLN A 93 3.22 6.34 9.18
CA GLN A 93 3.53 7.09 10.42
C GLN A 93 4.94 7.70 10.35
N ASP A 94 5.93 6.94 9.87
CA ASP A 94 7.29 7.40 9.66
C ASP A 94 7.33 8.55 8.63
N TYR A 95 6.65 8.38 7.49
CA TYR A 95 6.53 9.42 6.47
C TYR A 95 6.01 10.74 7.06
N LEU A 96 4.93 10.69 7.83
CA LEU A 96 4.35 11.88 8.47
C LEU A 96 5.28 12.48 9.53
N GLY A 97 6.02 11.65 10.26
CA GLY A 97 7.05 12.12 11.19
C GLY A 97 8.15 12.92 10.49
N VAL A 98 8.52 12.53 9.27
CA VAL A 98 9.54 13.22 8.47
C VAL A 98 9.01 14.52 7.87
N VAL A 99 7.82 14.49 7.23
CA VAL A 99 7.33 15.62 6.43
C VAL A 99 6.54 16.65 7.24
N GLU A 100 5.71 16.20 8.15
CA GLU A 100 4.79 17.07 8.90
C GLU A 100 5.31 17.36 10.32
N LYS A 101 6.23 16.55 10.82
CA LYS A 101 6.73 16.63 12.21
C LYS A 101 5.62 16.63 13.26
N LYS A 102 4.50 15.98 12.94
CA LYS A 102 3.32 15.90 13.80
C LYS A 102 3.01 14.44 14.12
N SER A 103 2.55 14.22 15.34
CA SER A 103 1.91 12.95 15.70
C SER A 103 0.45 13.01 15.30
N VAL A 104 0.03 12.16 14.39
CA VAL A 104 -1.36 12.04 13.94
C VAL A 104 -1.77 10.58 13.95
N THR A 105 -3.03 10.33 14.18
CA THR A 105 -3.57 8.97 14.06
C THR A 105 -3.79 8.66 12.58
N ILE A 106 -3.18 7.58 12.12
CA ILE A 106 -3.35 7.08 10.76
C ILE A 106 -4.31 5.92 10.78
N ARG A 107 -5.16 5.88 9.79
CA ARG A 107 -6.02 4.73 9.49
C ARG A 107 -5.72 4.25 8.07
N LEU A 108 -5.36 2.99 7.95
CA LEU A 108 -5.28 2.34 6.65
C LEU A 108 -6.71 2.13 6.14
N SER A 109 -6.98 2.65 4.96
CA SER A 109 -8.30 2.63 4.33
C SER A 109 -8.46 1.45 3.38
N SER A 110 -7.50 1.28 2.47
CA SER A 110 -7.56 0.20 1.48
C SER A 110 -6.19 -0.19 0.96
N ILE A 111 -6.08 -1.44 0.53
CA ILE A 111 -4.96 -1.99 -0.24
C ILE A 111 -5.57 -2.71 -1.43
N TRP A 112 -5.04 -2.43 -2.62
CA TRP A 112 -5.46 -3.12 -3.84
C TRP A 112 -4.25 -3.41 -4.73
N VAL A 113 -4.40 -4.34 -5.64
CA VAL A 113 -3.41 -4.70 -6.66
C VAL A 113 -3.97 -4.37 -8.02
N ASN A 114 -3.20 -3.63 -8.81
CA ASN A 114 -3.46 -3.39 -10.23
C ASN A 114 -2.53 -4.24 -11.07
N GLU A 115 -3.07 -5.02 -11.99
CA GLU A 115 -2.33 -5.67 -13.04
C GLU A 115 -2.50 -4.86 -14.33
N MET A 116 -1.40 -4.31 -14.85
CA MET A 116 -1.42 -3.46 -16.03
C MET A 116 -0.71 -4.16 -17.19
N TYR A 117 -1.41 -4.32 -18.29
CA TYR A 117 -0.89 -4.86 -19.53
C TYR A 117 -0.47 -3.77 -20.51
N ALA A 118 0.16 -4.15 -21.62
CA ALA A 118 0.53 -3.21 -22.67
C ALA A 118 -0.69 -2.40 -23.14
N ASN A 119 -0.53 -1.08 -23.25
CA ASN A 119 -1.58 -0.10 -23.60
C ASN A 119 -2.67 0.11 -22.54
N GLU A 120 -2.50 -0.41 -21.35
CA GLU A 120 -3.31 -0.03 -20.20
C GLU A 120 -2.66 1.14 -19.45
N TYR A 121 -3.46 1.96 -18.83
CA TYR A 121 -2.99 3.12 -18.09
C TYR A 121 -3.96 3.49 -16.97
N ASN A 122 -3.41 4.06 -15.92
CA ASN A 122 -4.16 4.72 -14.87
C ASN A 122 -3.93 6.23 -15.01
N PRO A 123 -4.94 7.02 -15.38
CA PRO A 123 -4.79 8.46 -15.58
C PRO A 123 -4.50 9.16 -14.25
N ILE A 124 -4.07 10.41 -14.32
CA ILE A 124 -3.95 11.26 -13.14
C ILE A 124 -5.32 11.35 -12.47
N HIS A 125 -5.36 10.98 -11.19
CA HIS A 125 -6.57 10.98 -10.38
C HIS A 125 -6.25 11.38 -8.95
N THR A 126 -7.29 11.69 -8.18
CA THR A 126 -7.15 12.06 -6.77
C THR A 126 -7.77 10.98 -5.88
N HIS A 127 -7.10 10.72 -4.76
CA HIS A 127 -7.66 9.89 -3.68
C HIS A 127 -8.28 10.84 -2.64
N SER A 128 -9.60 10.96 -2.66
CA SER A 128 -10.32 11.76 -1.67
C SER A 128 -11.41 10.92 -1.00
N SER A 129 -11.69 11.19 0.25
CA SER A 129 -12.82 10.61 0.94
C SER A 129 -13.71 11.72 1.49
N LYS A 130 -14.99 11.42 1.70
CA LYS A 130 -15.93 12.34 2.36
C LYS A 130 -15.52 12.67 3.81
N PHE A 131 -14.62 11.89 4.38
CA PHE A 131 -14.30 11.89 5.81
C PHE A 131 -12.89 12.39 6.10
N SER A 132 -12.02 12.50 5.10
CA SER A 132 -10.67 13.02 5.27
C SER A 132 -10.33 13.99 4.15
N LYS A 133 -9.88 15.18 4.55
CA LYS A 133 -9.35 16.18 3.62
C LYS A 133 -7.92 15.86 3.17
N ILE A 134 -7.23 14.99 3.91
CA ILE A 134 -5.85 14.60 3.66
C ILE A 134 -5.82 13.08 3.55
N GLY A 135 -5.34 12.58 2.42
CA GLY A 135 -5.04 11.18 2.19
C GLY A 135 -3.57 11.01 1.81
N LEU A 136 -3.01 9.88 2.19
CA LEU A 136 -1.71 9.42 1.74
C LEU A 136 -1.91 8.19 0.87
N SER A 137 -1.12 8.07 -0.19
CA SER A 137 -1.06 6.85 -0.98
C SER A 137 0.39 6.41 -1.17
N SER A 138 0.58 5.12 -1.33
CA SER A 138 1.87 4.54 -1.66
C SER A 138 1.71 3.54 -2.80
N VAL A 139 2.81 3.26 -3.49
CA VAL A 139 2.87 2.26 -4.54
C VAL A 139 3.95 1.26 -4.19
N MET A 140 3.61 -0.01 -4.27
CA MET A 140 4.54 -1.13 -4.14
C MET A 140 4.55 -1.91 -5.46
N ILE A 141 5.74 -2.11 -6.03
CA ILE A 141 5.90 -2.87 -7.27
C ILE A 141 6.08 -4.34 -6.88
N LEU A 142 5.14 -5.19 -7.28
CA LEU A 142 5.16 -6.62 -7.00
C LEU A 142 5.94 -7.40 -8.06
N LYS A 143 5.69 -7.11 -9.33
CA LYS A 143 6.29 -7.79 -10.48
C LYS A 143 6.60 -6.78 -11.57
N LEU A 144 7.73 -6.93 -12.23
CA LEU A 144 8.08 -6.16 -13.43
C LEU A 144 7.99 -7.06 -14.65
N PRO A 145 7.69 -6.51 -15.83
CA PRO A 145 7.79 -7.24 -17.09
C PRO A 145 9.20 -7.81 -17.29
N SER A 146 9.31 -8.94 -17.97
CA SER A 146 10.61 -9.48 -18.37
C SER A 146 11.32 -8.50 -19.33
N GLY A 147 12.55 -8.12 -18.99
CA GLY A 147 13.36 -7.19 -19.78
C GLY A 147 13.51 -5.78 -19.21
N TYR A 148 13.01 -5.57 -17.97
CA TYR A 148 13.28 -4.36 -17.19
C TYR A 148 14.44 -4.57 -16.24
#